data_c0b724beb922c6963ec2940d0c310e77
#
_entry.id   c0b724beb922c6963ec2940d0c310e77
#
_cell.length_a   1.000
_cell.length_b   1.000
_cell.length_c   1.000
_cell.angle_alpha   90.00
_cell.angle_beta   90.00
_cell.angle_gamma   90.00
#
_symmetry.space_group_name_H-M   'P 1'
#
loop_
_entity.id
_entity.type
_entity.pdbx_description
1 polymer ?
#
loop_
_entity_poly.entity_id
_entity_poly.type
_entity_poly.pdbx_seq_one_letter_code
_entity_poly.pdbx_strand_id
1 'polypeptide(L)'
;SDVYKRQTLKETEIYPQKKWYQKFEKYWSPSEKVALSELKSFLNKRVESYSDARNFPSILGTSKLSPYIKHGQIHVETIWEECSKIKKKGIDKFLSEIGWREFNHSLINYFQYMLKGNYSKKFDKFPWEKNSKYLSAWQKGLTGYPIVDAGMRELNSTGWMHNRLRMIVAMYLSKNLLIDWRKGEKYFMQNLIDGDFASNNGGWQWSASTGVDAAPYFRIFNPITQSEKFDK
;
A
#
# COMPACT_ATOMS: atom_id res chain seq x y z
N SER A 1 -9.89 -43.79 -14.31
CA SER A 1 -9.56 -42.73 -13.33
C SER A 1 -8.54 -41.81 -13.96
N ASP A 2 -8.95 -40.62 -14.31
CA ASP A 2 -8.05 -39.58 -14.80
C ASP A 2 -7.06 -39.25 -13.68
N VAL A 3 -5.86 -39.78 -13.78
CA VAL A 3 -4.74 -39.37 -12.96
C VAL A 3 -4.29 -38.03 -13.48
N TYR A 4 -4.74 -36.94 -12.85
CA TYR A 4 -4.19 -35.61 -13.09
C TYR A 4 -2.68 -35.64 -12.87
N LYS A 5 -1.92 -35.60 -13.98
CA LYS A 5 -0.47 -35.47 -13.89
C LYS A 5 -0.15 -34.13 -13.22
N ARG A 6 0.59 -34.17 -12.14
CA ARG A 6 1.15 -32.96 -11.52
C ARG A 6 2.03 -32.28 -12.56
N GLN A 7 1.65 -31.10 -12.99
CA GLN A 7 2.45 -30.24 -13.87
C GLN A 7 3.39 -29.37 -13.05
N THR A 8 4.56 -29.11 -13.56
CA THR A 8 5.43 -28.07 -13.03
C THR A 8 4.88 -26.69 -13.41
N LEU A 9 5.19 -25.66 -12.63
CA LEU A 9 4.79 -24.30 -12.96
C LEU A 9 5.25 -23.86 -14.36
N LYS A 10 6.35 -24.41 -14.86
CA LYS A 10 6.86 -24.13 -16.21
C LYS A 10 5.95 -24.73 -17.30
N GLU A 11 5.40 -25.91 -17.05
CA GLU A 11 4.50 -26.60 -18.00
C GLU A 11 3.11 -25.96 -18.06
N THR A 12 2.73 -25.16 -17.06
CA THR A 12 1.44 -24.45 -17.03
C THR A 12 1.43 -23.16 -17.87
N GLU A 13 2.58 -22.73 -18.38
CA GLU A 13 2.75 -21.50 -19.16
C GLU A 13 2.22 -20.21 -18.50
N ILE A 14 2.00 -20.25 -17.18
CA ILE A 14 1.46 -19.11 -16.41
C ILE A 14 2.50 -17.98 -16.28
N TYR A 15 3.79 -18.30 -16.41
CA TYR A 15 4.83 -17.28 -16.31
C TYR A 15 4.75 -16.28 -17.47
N PRO A 16 4.75 -14.97 -17.20
CA PRO A 16 4.79 -13.97 -18.25
C PRO A 16 6.05 -14.14 -19.10
N GLN A 17 5.92 -14.03 -20.41
CA GLN A 17 7.07 -14.11 -21.35
C GLN A 17 8.14 -13.06 -21.01
N LYS A 18 7.72 -11.84 -20.63
CA LYS A 18 8.63 -10.81 -20.12
C LYS A 18 8.83 -11.01 -18.61
N LYS A 19 10.04 -11.27 -18.21
CA LYS A 19 10.42 -11.55 -16.80
C LYS A 19 10.48 -10.28 -15.94
N TRP A 20 9.48 -9.41 -16.04
CA TRP A 20 9.39 -8.14 -15.32
C TRP A 20 9.41 -8.31 -13.79
N TYR A 21 8.97 -9.45 -13.28
CA TYR A 21 8.89 -9.79 -11.86
C TYR A 21 10.24 -10.11 -11.22
N GLN A 22 11.27 -10.48 -12.01
CA GLN A 22 12.58 -10.91 -11.48
C GLN A 22 13.25 -9.87 -10.60
N LYS A 23 13.02 -8.58 -10.87
CA LYS A 23 13.55 -7.49 -10.02
C LYS A 23 13.04 -7.54 -8.57
N PHE A 24 11.92 -8.22 -8.31
CA PHE A 24 11.32 -8.32 -6.98
C PHE A 24 11.83 -9.53 -6.17
N GLU A 25 12.39 -10.55 -6.83
CA GLU A 25 12.84 -11.81 -6.19
C GLU A 25 13.89 -11.57 -5.09
N LYS A 26 14.71 -10.52 -5.23
CA LYS A 26 15.70 -10.14 -4.22
C LYS A 26 15.09 -9.50 -2.95
N TYR A 27 13.84 -9.05 -3.03
CA TYR A 27 13.13 -8.38 -1.91
C TYR A 27 12.07 -9.26 -1.27
N TRP A 28 11.47 -10.15 -2.07
CA TRP A 28 10.28 -10.91 -1.66
C TRP A 28 10.44 -12.39 -1.98
N SER A 29 10.24 -13.21 -0.97
CA SER A 29 10.24 -14.68 -1.10
C SER A 29 8.83 -15.19 -0.82
N PRO A 30 8.07 -15.60 -1.86
CA PRO A 30 6.69 -16.03 -1.71
C PRO A 30 6.63 -17.41 -1.02
N SER A 31 6.26 -17.43 0.27
CA SER A 31 6.15 -18.65 1.06
C SER A 31 5.35 -18.39 2.33
N GLU A 32 4.45 -19.33 2.67
CA GLU A 32 3.77 -19.36 3.96
C GLU A 32 4.77 -19.41 5.13
N LYS A 33 5.79 -20.26 5.01
CA LYS A 33 6.84 -20.37 6.02
C LYS A 33 7.55 -19.04 6.27
N VAL A 34 7.85 -18.29 5.20
CA VAL A 34 8.47 -16.96 5.31
C VAL A 34 7.50 -15.98 5.95
N ALA A 35 6.23 -15.97 5.55
CA ALA A 35 5.21 -15.10 6.13
C ALA A 35 5.06 -15.31 7.65
N LEU A 36 5.01 -16.55 8.10
CA LEU A 36 4.95 -16.92 9.53
C LEU A 36 6.23 -16.51 10.28
N SER A 37 7.40 -16.68 9.64
CA SER A 37 8.69 -16.23 10.21
C SER A 37 8.73 -14.72 10.38
N GLU A 38 8.27 -13.96 9.38
CA GLU A 38 8.18 -12.49 9.44
C GLU A 38 7.20 -12.02 10.54
N LEU A 39 6.05 -12.67 10.66
CA LEU A 39 5.12 -12.39 11.76
C LEU A 39 5.79 -12.60 13.12
N LYS A 40 6.42 -13.76 13.34
CA LYS A 40 7.14 -14.04 14.60
C LYS A 40 8.25 -13.02 14.86
N SER A 41 9.04 -12.69 13.85
CA SER A 41 10.10 -11.68 13.96
C SER A 41 9.54 -10.31 14.34
N PHE A 42 8.44 -9.89 13.71
CA PHE A 42 7.77 -8.65 14.04
C PHE A 42 7.25 -8.62 15.48
N LEU A 43 6.52 -9.65 15.89
CA LEU A 43 5.94 -9.76 17.24
C LEU A 43 7.01 -9.81 18.33
N ASN A 44 8.14 -10.43 18.07
CA ASN A 44 9.24 -10.51 19.05
C ASN A 44 10.06 -9.23 19.15
N LYS A 45 10.39 -8.60 18.03
CA LYS A 45 11.44 -7.57 17.98
C LYS A 45 10.93 -6.14 17.73
N ARG A 46 9.76 -5.96 17.08
CA ARG A 46 9.36 -4.66 16.53
C ARG A 46 8.01 -4.15 17.01
N VAL A 47 7.11 -5.04 17.42
CA VAL A 47 5.74 -4.65 17.77
C VAL A 47 5.69 -3.69 18.95
N GLU A 48 6.61 -3.77 19.91
CA GLU A 48 6.64 -2.90 21.09
C GLU A 48 6.76 -1.42 20.70
N SER A 49 7.60 -1.10 19.73
CA SER A 49 7.81 0.26 19.23
C SER A 49 6.92 0.62 18.05
N TYR A 50 6.06 -0.28 17.58
CA TYR A 50 5.32 -0.14 16.33
C TYR A 50 4.50 1.15 16.24
N SER A 51 3.87 1.58 17.33
CA SER A 51 3.02 2.78 17.35
C SER A 51 3.74 4.03 16.84
N ASP A 52 5.02 4.15 17.15
CA ASP A 52 5.87 5.28 16.74
C ASP A 52 6.71 4.94 15.52
N ALA A 53 7.42 3.80 15.53
CA ALA A 53 8.35 3.37 14.50
C ALA A 53 7.70 3.21 13.12
N ARG A 54 6.42 2.86 13.07
CA ARG A 54 5.64 2.77 11.82
C ARG A 54 5.55 4.07 11.03
N ASN A 55 5.91 5.19 11.61
CA ASN A 55 5.84 6.48 10.93
C ASN A 55 7.11 6.82 10.14
N PHE A 56 8.22 6.13 10.39
CA PHE A 56 9.54 6.45 9.83
C PHE A 56 9.92 5.46 8.73
N PRO A 57 9.94 5.90 7.44
CA PRO A 57 10.32 5.05 6.31
C PRO A 57 11.75 4.53 6.36
N SER A 58 12.66 5.28 6.99
CA SER A 58 14.10 4.96 7.08
C SER A 58 14.41 3.77 7.99
N ILE A 59 13.48 3.36 8.86
CA ILE A 59 13.68 2.27 9.80
C ILE A 59 12.75 1.09 9.52
N LEU A 60 13.17 -0.11 9.92
CA LEU A 60 12.35 -1.31 9.83
C LEU A 60 11.30 -1.34 10.97
N GLY A 61 10.33 -0.42 10.93
CA GLY A 61 9.29 -0.25 11.95
C GLY A 61 7.98 -1.00 11.66
N THR A 62 7.79 -1.55 10.46
CA THR A 62 6.56 -2.24 10.03
C THR A 62 6.72 -3.75 9.98
N SER A 63 5.59 -4.49 9.90
CA SER A 63 5.61 -5.94 9.76
C SER A 63 6.04 -6.44 8.38
N LYS A 64 5.84 -5.63 7.33
CA LYS A 64 6.00 -6.00 5.91
C LYS A 64 5.16 -7.22 5.49
N LEU A 65 4.05 -7.49 6.17
CA LEU A 65 3.18 -8.64 5.89
C LEU A 65 2.19 -8.41 4.74
N SER A 66 2.02 -7.17 4.28
CA SER A 66 1.01 -6.84 3.27
C SER A 66 1.07 -7.67 1.99
N PRO A 67 2.24 -8.00 1.39
CA PRO A 67 2.30 -8.87 0.23
C PRO A 67 1.82 -10.29 0.55
N TYR A 68 2.21 -10.83 1.69
CA TYR A 68 1.84 -12.19 2.10
C TYR A 68 0.34 -12.32 2.38
N ILE A 69 -0.27 -11.30 2.99
CA ILE A 69 -1.71 -11.23 3.21
C ILE A 69 -2.44 -11.14 1.85
N LYS A 70 -1.96 -10.27 0.95
CA LYS A 70 -2.57 -10.07 -0.37
C LYS A 70 -2.61 -11.35 -1.19
N HIS A 71 -1.56 -12.16 -1.14
CA HIS A 71 -1.43 -13.40 -1.90
C HIS A 71 -1.86 -14.66 -1.12
N GLY A 72 -2.54 -14.51 0.03
CA GLY A 72 -3.07 -15.62 0.81
C GLY A 72 -2.02 -16.53 1.44
N GLN A 73 -0.78 -16.07 1.58
CA GLN A 73 0.32 -16.82 2.22
C GLN A 73 0.27 -16.75 3.74
N ILE A 74 -0.51 -15.83 4.28
CA ILE A 74 -0.91 -15.78 5.68
C ILE A 74 -2.31 -15.18 5.79
N HIS A 75 -3.18 -15.81 6.57
CA HIS A 75 -4.53 -15.31 6.80
C HIS A 75 -4.54 -14.26 7.92
N VAL A 76 -5.43 -13.27 7.81
CA VAL A 76 -5.55 -12.20 8.82
C VAL A 76 -5.99 -12.74 10.19
N GLU A 77 -6.79 -13.79 10.22
CA GLU A 77 -7.22 -14.48 11.43
C GLU A 77 -6.02 -15.09 12.17
N THR A 78 -5.09 -15.75 11.46
CA THR A 78 -3.84 -16.26 12.05
C THR A 78 -3.01 -15.13 12.67
N ILE A 79 -2.94 -13.96 12.01
CA ILE A 79 -2.24 -12.80 12.58
C ILE A 79 -2.94 -12.34 13.85
N TRP A 80 -4.26 -12.28 13.84
CA TRP A 80 -5.05 -11.86 15.00
C TRP A 80 -4.87 -12.81 16.18
N GLU A 81 -4.96 -14.11 15.94
CA GLU A 81 -4.74 -15.15 16.96
C GLU A 81 -3.34 -15.07 17.58
N GLU A 82 -2.30 -14.91 16.77
CA GLU A 82 -0.93 -14.78 17.30
C GLU A 82 -0.75 -13.48 18.10
N CYS A 83 -1.37 -12.39 17.67
CA CYS A 83 -1.37 -11.13 18.42
C CYS A 83 -2.11 -11.23 19.75
N SER A 84 -3.23 -11.96 19.82
CA SER A 84 -4.05 -12.10 21.03
C SER A 84 -3.34 -12.86 22.17
N LYS A 85 -2.33 -13.67 21.82
CA LYS A 85 -1.50 -14.42 22.80
C LYS A 85 -0.46 -13.54 23.51
N ILE A 86 -0.27 -12.29 23.06
CA ILE A 86 0.85 -11.44 23.48
C ILE A 86 0.31 -10.12 24.05
N LYS A 87 0.84 -9.70 25.20
CA LYS A 87 0.54 -8.39 25.78
C LYS A 87 1.73 -7.44 25.57
N LYS A 88 1.74 -6.71 24.44
CA LYS A 88 2.75 -5.71 24.11
C LYS A 88 2.10 -4.40 23.65
N LYS A 89 2.71 -3.28 23.95
CA LYS A 89 2.17 -1.92 23.73
C LYS A 89 1.69 -1.64 22.30
N GLY A 90 2.36 -2.16 21.29
CA GLY A 90 2.04 -1.88 19.87
C GLY A 90 0.98 -2.80 19.25
N ILE A 91 0.49 -3.82 19.96
CA ILE A 91 -0.45 -4.81 19.43
C ILE A 91 -1.76 -4.17 18.98
N ASP A 92 -2.41 -3.39 19.83
CA ASP A 92 -3.70 -2.78 19.52
C ASP A 92 -3.59 -1.87 18.29
N LYS A 93 -2.49 -1.11 18.20
CA LYS A 93 -2.23 -0.28 17.01
C LYS A 93 -2.00 -1.11 15.77
N PHE A 94 -1.31 -2.24 15.85
CA PHE A 94 -1.11 -3.12 14.72
C PHE A 94 -2.42 -3.77 14.27
N LEU A 95 -3.23 -4.28 15.19
CA LEU A 95 -4.54 -4.86 14.91
C LEU A 95 -5.51 -3.82 14.33
N SER A 96 -5.44 -2.56 14.74
CA SER A 96 -6.25 -1.51 14.13
C SER A 96 -5.93 -1.31 12.64
N GLU A 97 -4.68 -1.54 12.20
CA GLU A 97 -4.33 -1.47 10.78
C GLU A 97 -4.90 -2.66 9.97
N ILE A 98 -4.99 -3.85 10.59
CA ILE A 98 -5.72 -4.98 10.02
C ILE A 98 -7.22 -4.65 9.93
N GLY A 99 -7.79 -4.02 10.97
CA GLY A 99 -9.18 -3.54 10.97
C GLY A 99 -9.49 -2.56 9.84
N TRP A 100 -8.57 -1.64 9.52
CA TRP A 100 -8.71 -0.73 8.38
C TRP A 100 -8.80 -1.47 7.04
N ARG A 101 -8.05 -2.56 6.87
CA ARG A 101 -8.17 -3.41 5.69
C ARG A 101 -9.58 -3.98 5.56
N GLU A 102 -10.11 -4.59 6.61
CA GLU A 102 -11.45 -5.18 6.62
C GLU A 102 -12.54 -4.10 6.39
N PHE A 103 -12.37 -2.94 6.98
CA PHE A 103 -13.24 -1.80 6.74
C PHE A 103 -13.29 -1.38 5.27
N ASN A 104 -12.13 -1.26 4.61
CA ASN A 104 -12.08 -0.92 3.19
C ASN A 104 -12.74 -1.99 2.30
N HIS A 105 -12.56 -3.27 2.61
CA HIS A 105 -13.25 -4.37 1.92
C HIS A 105 -14.78 -4.27 2.07
N SER A 106 -15.24 -3.99 3.30
CA SER A 106 -16.67 -3.77 3.57
C SER A 106 -17.21 -2.57 2.80
N LEU A 107 -16.47 -1.46 2.77
CA LEU A 107 -16.89 -0.27 2.00
C LEU A 107 -17.09 -0.57 0.52
N ILE A 108 -16.14 -1.25 -0.12
CA ILE A 108 -16.26 -1.61 -1.54
C ILE A 108 -17.45 -2.56 -1.77
N ASN A 109 -17.71 -3.48 -0.84
CA ASN A 109 -18.84 -4.39 -0.94
C ASN A 109 -20.19 -3.66 -0.88
N TYR A 110 -20.34 -2.71 0.04
CA TYR A 110 -21.58 -1.94 0.21
C TYR A 110 -21.72 -0.79 -0.79
N PHE A 111 -20.63 -0.18 -1.21
CA PHE A 111 -20.62 1.02 -2.07
C PHE A 111 -19.88 0.75 -3.39
N GLN A 112 -20.38 -0.19 -4.17
CA GLN A 112 -19.75 -0.65 -5.43
C GLN A 112 -19.47 0.48 -6.44
N TYR A 113 -20.21 1.59 -6.38
CA TYR A 113 -19.93 2.75 -7.23
C TYR A 113 -18.54 3.36 -6.98
N MET A 114 -17.91 3.08 -5.82
CA MET A 114 -16.53 3.48 -5.52
C MET A 114 -15.50 2.80 -6.43
N LEU A 115 -15.86 1.70 -7.09
CA LEU A 115 -15.00 1.04 -8.08
C LEU A 115 -14.59 1.98 -9.23
N LYS A 116 -15.42 3.00 -9.52
CA LYS A 116 -15.21 3.92 -10.66
C LYS A 116 -15.28 5.40 -10.27
N GLY A 117 -15.77 5.72 -9.08
CA GLY A 117 -16.07 7.10 -8.69
C GLY A 117 -15.70 7.44 -7.26
N ASN A 118 -15.98 8.67 -6.89
CA ASN A 118 -15.78 9.15 -5.53
C ASN A 118 -16.87 8.60 -4.60
N TYR A 119 -16.51 8.26 -3.35
CA TYR A 119 -17.50 8.03 -2.31
C TYR A 119 -18.36 9.29 -2.11
N SER A 120 -17.70 10.43 -1.91
CA SER A 120 -18.38 11.72 -1.81
C SER A 120 -18.63 12.33 -3.19
N LYS A 121 -19.90 12.25 -3.65
CA LYS A 121 -20.33 12.77 -4.95
C LYS A 121 -20.10 14.26 -5.17
N LYS A 122 -19.88 15.02 -4.10
CA LYS A 122 -19.52 16.45 -4.17
C LYS A 122 -18.26 16.73 -5.00
N PHE A 123 -17.36 15.74 -5.10
CA PHE A 123 -16.12 15.84 -5.83
C PHE A 123 -16.17 15.30 -7.26
N ASP A 124 -17.32 14.81 -7.75
CA ASP A 124 -17.43 14.23 -9.08
C ASP A 124 -17.13 15.26 -10.20
N LYS A 125 -17.41 16.52 -9.95
CA LYS A 125 -17.16 17.62 -10.90
C LYS A 125 -15.88 18.40 -10.59
N PHE A 126 -14.98 17.87 -9.73
CA PHE A 126 -13.74 18.56 -9.42
C PHE A 126 -12.88 18.72 -10.68
N PRO A 127 -12.38 19.93 -10.99
CA PRO A 127 -11.66 20.24 -12.22
C PRO A 127 -10.19 19.76 -12.13
N TRP A 128 -9.98 18.43 -12.25
CA TRP A 128 -8.64 17.86 -12.22
C TRP A 128 -7.77 18.35 -13.39
N GLU A 129 -6.51 18.63 -13.09
CA GLU A 129 -5.52 19.00 -14.09
C GLU A 129 -5.15 17.84 -15.02
N LYS A 130 -4.96 18.16 -16.31
CA LYS A 130 -4.57 17.20 -17.35
C LYS A 130 -3.09 17.32 -17.74
N ASN A 131 -2.20 17.38 -16.76
CA ASN A 131 -0.77 17.56 -17.01
C ASN A 131 -0.05 16.20 -17.06
N SER A 132 0.16 15.70 -18.29
CA SER A 132 0.86 14.43 -18.53
C SER A 132 2.35 14.49 -18.15
N LYS A 133 2.98 15.66 -18.29
CA LYS A 133 4.40 15.86 -17.94
C LYS A 133 4.60 15.71 -16.41
N TYR A 134 3.75 16.33 -15.61
CA TYR A 134 3.81 16.21 -14.16
C TYR A 134 3.45 14.82 -13.68
N LEU A 135 2.45 14.17 -14.29
CA LEU A 135 2.13 12.78 -14.00
C LEU A 135 3.32 11.86 -14.28
N SER A 136 3.97 12.02 -15.43
CA SER A 136 5.15 11.22 -15.79
C SER A 136 6.33 11.47 -14.84
N ALA A 137 6.57 12.70 -14.44
CA ALA A 137 7.61 13.04 -13.46
C ALA A 137 7.34 12.38 -12.10
N TRP A 138 6.09 12.44 -11.62
CA TRP A 138 5.65 11.77 -10.41
C TRP A 138 5.85 10.25 -10.49
N GLN A 139 5.38 9.61 -11.56
CA GLN A 139 5.54 8.16 -11.76
C GLN A 139 7.00 7.70 -11.74
N LYS A 140 7.91 8.53 -12.27
CA LYS A 140 9.35 8.21 -12.35
C LYS A 140 10.14 8.60 -11.10
N GLY A 141 9.53 9.30 -10.13
CA GLY A 141 10.25 9.87 -8.98
C GLY A 141 11.23 10.96 -9.41
N LEU A 142 10.76 11.91 -10.22
CA LEU A 142 11.52 13.04 -10.79
C LEU A 142 10.76 14.36 -10.58
N THR A 143 10.11 14.51 -9.42
CA THR A 143 9.34 15.71 -9.08
C THR A 143 10.21 16.85 -8.56
N GLY A 144 11.41 16.51 -8.07
CA GLY A 144 12.31 17.44 -7.39
C GLY A 144 12.09 17.51 -5.87
N TYR A 145 11.07 16.82 -5.33
CA TYR A 145 10.86 16.68 -3.89
C TYR A 145 11.41 15.36 -3.40
N PRO A 146 12.52 15.35 -2.61
CA PRO A 146 13.25 14.14 -2.28
C PRO A 146 12.40 13.01 -1.69
N ILE A 147 11.52 13.31 -0.73
CA ILE A 147 10.68 12.31 -0.08
C ILE A 147 9.64 11.70 -1.04
N VAL A 148 9.09 12.49 -1.97
CA VAL A 148 8.16 12.02 -3.01
C VAL A 148 8.89 11.13 -3.99
N ASP A 149 10.05 11.60 -4.44
CA ASP A 149 10.87 10.88 -5.43
C ASP A 149 11.42 9.56 -4.87
N ALA A 150 11.88 9.56 -3.62
CA ALA A 150 12.31 8.36 -2.92
C ALA A 150 11.18 7.33 -2.81
N GLY A 151 9.96 7.75 -2.41
CA GLY A 151 8.80 6.88 -2.34
C GLY A 151 8.45 6.24 -3.68
N MET A 152 8.42 7.02 -4.75
CA MET A 152 8.11 6.50 -6.10
C MET A 152 9.22 5.59 -6.64
N ARG A 153 10.48 5.87 -6.34
CA ARG A 153 11.62 4.99 -6.70
C ARG A 153 11.60 3.69 -5.91
N GLU A 154 11.23 3.72 -4.61
CA GLU A 154 11.03 2.51 -3.80
C GLU A 154 9.96 1.62 -4.44
N LEU A 155 8.78 2.18 -4.78
CA LEU A 155 7.72 1.45 -5.47
C LEU A 155 8.23 0.81 -6.77
N ASN A 156 8.87 1.59 -7.62
CA ASN A 156 9.31 1.14 -8.93
C ASN A 156 10.39 0.05 -8.87
N SER A 157 11.23 0.05 -7.84
CA SER A 157 12.32 -0.90 -7.69
C SER A 157 11.94 -2.16 -6.91
N THR A 158 11.10 -2.03 -5.89
CA THR A 158 10.79 -3.12 -4.95
C THR A 158 9.39 -3.69 -5.08
N GLY A 159 8.48 -2.99 -5.78
CA GLY A 159 7.06 -3.32 -5.81
C GLY A 159 6.33 -3.00 -4.50
N TRP A 160 6.97 -2.29 -3.58
CA TRP A 160 6.41 -1.93 -2.28
C TRP A 160 6.73 -0.48 -1.93
N MET A 161 5.94 0.12 -1.06
CA MET A 161 6.17 1.45 -0.55
C MET A 161 5.71 1.53 0.89
N HIS A 162 6.49 2.15 1.74
CA HIS A 162 6.11 2.41 3.13
C HIS A 162 4.80 3.23 3.21
N ASN A 163 3.89 2.89 4.16
CA ASN A 163 2.57 3.53 4.25
C ASN A 163 2.64 5.06 4.36
N ARG A 164 3.58 5.60 5.13
CA ARG A 164 3.75 7.06 5.25
C ARG A 164 4.07 7.70 3.91
N LEU A 165 4.90 7.06 3.10
CA LEU A 165 5.22 7.54 1.76
C LEU A 165 4.01 7.45 0.82
N ARG A 166 3.20 6.37 0.90
CA ARG A 166 1.94 6.28 0.11
C ARG A 166 1.04 7.48 0.35
N MET A 167 0.86 7.88 1.62
CA MET A 167 0.07 9.07 1.96
C MET A 167 0.67 10.36 1.39
N ILE A 168 1.98 10.54 1.48
CA ILE A 168 2.66 11.74 1.01
C ILE A 168 2.60 11.85 -0.51
N VAL A 169 2.95 10.79 -1.23
CA VAL A 169 2.98 10.82 -2.71
C VAL A 169 1.58 10.89 -3.32
N ALA A 170 0.56 10.28 -2.66
CA ALA A 170 -0.82 10.37 -3.11
C ALA A 170 -1.41 11.78 -2.89
N MET A 171 -1.15 12.39 -1.74
CA MET A 171 -1.56 13.75 -1.48
C MET A 171 -0.82 14.75 -2.38
N TYR A 172 0.45 14.52 -2.65
CA TYR A 172 1.21 15.34 -3.60
C TYR A 172 0.58 15.30 -4.99
N LEU A 173 0.26 14.12 -5.51
CA LEU A 173 -0.39 14.00 -6.82
C LEU A 173 -1.75 14.70 -6.85
N SER A 174 -2.61 14.41 -5.87
CA SER A 174 -4.01 14.85 -5.90
C SER A 174 -4.22 16.29 -5.45
N LYS A 175 -3.44 16.79 -4.49
CA LYS A 175 -3.65 18.13 -3.89
C LYS A 175 -2.61 19.19 -4.30
N ASN A 176 -1.35 18.79 -4.52
CA ASN A 176 -0.34 19.75 -4.97
C ASN A 176 -0.31 19.86 -6.49
N LEU A 177 -0.44 18.74 -7.21
CA LEU A 177 -0.47 18.72 -8.68
C LEU A 177 -1.89 18.79 -9.25
N LEU A 178 -2.92 18.65 -8.43
CA LEU A 178 -4.34 18.61 -8.81
C LEU A 178 -4.65 17.56 -9.90
N ILE A 179 -3.87 16.50 -9.96
CA ILE A 179 -4.06 15.39 -10.92
C ILE A 179 -5.03 14.39 -10.32
N ASP A 180 -5.96 13.90 -11.16
CA ASP A 180 -6.99 12.93 -10.76
C ASP A 180 -6.38 11.74 -10.03
N TRP A 181 -6.81 11.52 -8.80
CA TRP A 181 -6.33 10.46 -7.91
C TRP A 181 -6.46 9.06 -8.53
N ARG A 182 -7.44 8.82 -9.40
CA ARG A 182 -7.64 7.53 -10.10
C ARG A 182 -6.47 7.17 -11.01
N LYS A 183 -5.73 8.15 -11.52
CA LYS A 183 -4.48 7.89 -12.28
C LYS A 183 -3.38 7.34 -11.38
N GLY A 184 -3.29 7.86 -10.17
CA GLY A 184 -2.35 7.37 -9.17
C GLY A 184 -2.75 6.00 -8.62
N GLU A 185 -4.04 5.81 -8.29
CA GLU A 185 -4.60 4.52 -7.88
C GLU A 185 -4.29 3.41 -8.88
N LYS A 186 -4.55 3.67 -10.17
CA LYS A 186 -4.25 2.73 -11.26
C LYS A 186 -2.75 2.41 -11.33
N TYR A 187 -1.91 3.44 -11.20
CA TYR A 187 -0.45 3.24 -11.21
C TYR A 187 0.02 2.38 -10.05
N PHE A 188 -0.52 2.60 -8.85
CA PHE A 188 -0.25 1.78 -7.68
C PHE A 188 -0.68 0.34 -7.88
N MET A 189 -1.89 0.09 -8.35
CA MET A 189 -2.38 -1.28 -8.65
C MET A 189 -1.50 -2.03 -9.65
N GLN A 190 -0.89 -1.32 -10.58
CA GLN A 190 -0.02 -1.91 -11.61
C GLN A 190 1.40 -2.21 -11.11
N ASN A 191 1.85 -1.56 -10.03
CA ASN A 191 3.25 -1.62 -9.58
C ASN A 191 3.41 -2.20 -8.17
N LEU A 192 2.37 -2.19 -7.34
CA LEU A 192 2.42 -2.75 -5.98
C LEU A 192 2.29 -4.27 -5.99
N ILE A 193 3.22 -4.97 -5.36
CA ILE A 193 3.15 -6.40 -5.09
C ILE A 193 2.06 -6.73 -4.06
N ASP A 194 1.77 -5.80 -3.16
CA ASP A 194 0.69 -5.90 -2.18
C ASP A 194 -0.59 -5.18 -2.63
N GLY A 195 -0.73 -4.91 -3.93
CA GLY A 195 -1.85 -4.17 -4.50
C GLY A 195 -3.20 -4.83 -4.22
N ASP A 196 -3.88 -4.38 -3.17
CA ASP A 196 -5.25 -4.74 -2.82
C ASP A 196 -6.18 -3.60 -3.23
N PHE A 197 -7.19 -3.90 -4.06
CA PHE A 197 -8.04 -2.85 -4.63
C PHE A 197 -8.76 -2.05 -3.55
N ALA A 198 -9.35 -2.71 -2.55
CA ALA A 198 -10.13 -2.03 -1.52
C ALA A 198 -9.26 -1.09 -0.67
N SER A 199 -8.11 -1.58 -0.21
CA SER A 199 -7.15 -0.79 0.59
C SER A 199 -6.53 0.33 -0.24
N ASN A 200 -6.21 0.08 -1.51
CA ASN A 200 -5.66 1.09 -2.41
C ASN A 200 -6.67 2.19 -2.70
N ASN A 201 -7.92 1.83 -3.07
CA ASN A 201 -9.00 2.77 -3.30
C ASN A 201 -9.29 3.63 -2.07
N GLY A 202 -9.43 3.00 -0.89
CA GLY A 202 -9.64 3.71 0.37
C GLY A 202 -8.52 4.69 0.69
N GLY A 203 -7.25 4.28 0.55
CA GLY A 203 -6.09 5.14 0.78
C GLY A 203 -5.99 6.32 -0.19
N TRP A 204 -6.29 6.10 -1.47
CA TRP A 204 -6.32 7.17 -2.48
C TRP A 204 -7.45 8.16 -2.24
N GLN A 205 -8.66 7.67 -1.94
CA GLN A 205 -9.80 8.53 -1.64
C GLN A 205 -9.61 9.27 -0.30
N TRP A 206 -8.94 8.65 0.69
CA TRP A 206 -8.53 9.36 1.90
C TRP A 206 -7.61 10.54 1.58
N SER A 207 -6.59 10.32 0.77
CA SER A 207 -5.61 11.34 0.39
C SER A 207 -6.22 12.46 -0.47
N ALA A 208 -7.14 12.12 -1.35
CA ALA A 208 -7.83 13.06 -2.24
C ALA A 208 -9.02 13.79 -1.58
N SER A 209 -9.36 13.46 -0.33
CA SER A 209 -10.53 13.99 0.40
C SER A 209 -11.89 13.58 -0.17
N THR A 210 -11.95 12.49 -0.92
CA THR A 210 -13.18 12.02 -1.59
C THR A 210 -13.81 10.80 -0.92
N GLY A 211 -13.14 10.22 0.08
CA GLY A 211 -13.52 8.99 0.78
C GLY A 211 -14.43 9.19 1.99
N VAL A 212 -14.70 8.09 2.70
CA VAL A 212 -15.56 8.06 3.91
C VAL A 212 -14.92 8.79 5.08
N ASP A 213 -13.73 8.34 5.48
CA ASP A 213 -12.93 8.94 6.58
C ASP A 213 -11.76 9.73 5.99
N ALA A 214 -12.10 10.59 5.03
CA ALA A 214 -11.11 11.28 4.24
C ALA A 214 -10.39 12.38 5.01
N ALA A 215 -9.11 12.59 4.70
CA ALA A 215 -8.41 13.78 5.15
C ALA A 215 -9.20 15.03 4.74
N PRO A 216 -9.40 16.02 5.63
CA PRO A 216 -10.09 17.25 5.29
C PRO A 216 -9.51 17.89 4.01
N TYR A 217 -10.35 18.49 3.18
CA TYR A 217 -9.91 19.05 1.88
C TYR A 217 -8.79 20.08 2.02
N PHE A 218 -8.77 20.84 3.10
CA PHE A 218 -7.74 21.86 3.40
C PHE A 218 -6.45 21.25 3.98
N ARG A 219 -6.42 19.98 4.36
CA ARG A 219 -5.20 19.31 4.80
C ARG A 219 -4.37 18.93 3.59
N ILE A 220 -3.35 19.73 3.32
CA ILE A 220 -2.38 19.50 2.25
C ILE A 220 -1.03 19.24 2.90
N PHE A 221 -0.39 18.13 2.57
CA PHE A 221 0.96 17.86 3.05
C PHE A 221 1.96 18.70 2.25
N ASN A 222 2.77 19.46 2.95
CA ASN A 222 3.94 20.07 2.36
C ASN A 222 5.06 19.01 2.35
N PRO A 223 5.58 18.60 1.18
CA PRO A 223 6.60 17.53 1.09
C PRO A 223 7.87 17.86 1.87
N ILE A 224 8.27 19.12 1.96
CA ILE A 224 9.47 19.54 2.73
C ILE A 224 9.25 19.30 4.21
N THR A 225 8.15 19.81 4.78
CA THR A 225 7.81 19.59 6.19
C THR A 225 7.61 18.11 6.52
N GLN A 226 7.07 17.31 5.57
CA GLN A 226 6.96 15.86 5.76
C GLN A 226 8.34 15.19 5.78
N SER A 227 9.28 15.64 4.93
CA SER A 227 10.65 15.15 4.95
C SER A 227 11.33 15.46 6.29
N GLU A 228 11.30 16.70 6.74
CA GLU A 228 11.87 17.12 8.03
C GLU A 228 11.33 16.31 9.22
N LYS A 229 10.05 15.91 9.16
CA LYS A 229 9.38 15.18 10.23
C LYS A 229 9.66 13.68 10.21
N PHE A 230 9.72 13.05 9.05
CA PHE A 230 9.68 11.59 8.90
C PHE A 230 10.90 10.97 8.23
N ASP A 231 11.82 11.78 7.70
CA ASP A 231 13.06 11.33 7.07
C ASP A 231 14.25 11.81 7.92
N LYS A 232 14.37 11.21 9.12
CA LYS A 232 15.42 11.50 10.11
C LYS A 232 16.48 10.41 10.09
#